data_7ee61b9503532467f19dd78445d3b78b
#
_entry.id   7ee61b9503532467f19dd78445d3b78b
#
_cell.length_a   1.000
_cell.length_b   1.000
_cell.length_c   1.000
_cell.angle_alpha   90.00
_cell.angle_beta   90.00
_cell.angle_gamma   90.00
#
_symmetry.space_group_name_H-M   'P 1'
#
loop_
_entity.id
_entity.type
_entity.pdbx_description
1 polymer ?
#
loop_
_entity_poly.entity_id
_entity_poly.type
_entity_poly.pdbx_seq_one_letter_code
_entity_poly.pdbx_strand_id
1 'polypeptide(L)'
;MQMHSSLSNSVRLKALVAVISLQLPFHHALASPARFHCPQSLPAGSLSVQSPQPGWKSFVGSPLYLSGAAPADGPPERLGILRGEDGKRTKNTWTQKYTLSGRYPEGKWLRCDYGAMGEVSLAMRLPDDLKECTVIGRKGVHAGENEFDVLCE
;
A
#
# COMPACT_ATOMS: atom_id res chain seq x y z
N MET A 1 55.11 5.35 -84.20
CA MET A 1 53.95 4.54 -83.83
C MET A 1 54.06 4.29 -82.37
N GLN A 2 53.38 5.08 -81.56
CA GLN A 2 53.39 4.95 -80.08
C GLN A 2 51.99 4.86 -79.57
N MET A 3 51.71 3.79 -78.86
CA MET A 3 50.43 3.55 -78.15
C MET A 3 50.55 4.07 -76.71
N HIS A 4 49.75 5.04 -76.38
CA HIS A 4 49.59 5.50 -74.98
C HIS A 4 48.50 4.72 -74.27
N SER A 5 48.94 4.07 -73.25
CA SER A 5 48.04 3.34 -72.30
C SER A 5 47.61 4.28 -71.21
N SER A 6 46.31 4.54 -71.10
CA SER A 6 45.71 5.34 -70.02
C SER A 6 45.29 4.44 -68.87
N LEU A 7 45.89 4.62 -67.69
CA LEU A 7 45.59 3.97 -66.47
C LEU A 7 44.49 4.76 -65.76
N SER A 8 43.29 4.17 -65.68
CA SER A 8 42.15 4.70 -64.88
C SER A 8 42.29 4.26 -63.40
N ASN A 9 42.57 5.22 -62.54
CA ASN A 9 42.57 5.02 -61.08
C ASN A 9 41.18 5.19 -60.53
N SER A 10 40.49 4.10 -60.26
CA SER A 10 39.19 4.13 -59.54
C SER A 10 39.44 4.11 -58.06
N VAL A 11 39.27 5.25 -57.38
CA VAL A 11 39.27 5.42 -55.94
C VAL A 11 37.97 4.87 -55.40
N ARG A 12 38.01 3.72 -54.72
CA ARG A 12 36.87 3.17 -53.99
C ARG A 12 36.72 3.90 -52.65
N LEU A 13 35.76 4.81 -52.56
CA LEU A 13 35.35 5.49 -51.35
C LEU A 13 34.59 4.47 -50.45
N LYS A 14 35.22 3.96 -49.39
CA LYS A 14 34.57 3.13 -48.38
C LYS A 14 33.80 4.05 -47.41
N ALA A 15 32.49 4.12 -47.54
CA ALA A 15 31.63 4.78 -46.58
C ALA A 15 31.59 3.95 -45.28
N LEU A 16 32.19 4.43 -44.21
CA LEU A 16 32.05 3.91 -42.86
C LEU A 16 30.71 4.41 -42.29
N VAL A 17 29.69 3.55 -42.24
CA VAL A 17 28.46 3.83 -41.54
C VAL A 17 28.71 3.57 -40.05
N ALA A 18 28.91 4.62 -39.28
CA ALA A 18 28.97 4.54 -37.82
C ALA A 18 27.53 4.39 -37.27
N VAL A 19 27.18 3.19 -36.83
CA VAL A 19 25.94 2.93 -36.11
C VAL A 19 26.13 3.46 -34.68
N ILE A 20 25.61 4.66 -34.42
CA ILE A 20 25.53 5.21 -33.05
C ILE A 20 24.36 4.53 -32.36
N SER A 21 24.63 3.49 -31.55
CA SER A 21 23.66 2.86 -30.67
C SER A 21 23.32 3.84 -29.56
N LEU A 22 22.15 4.47 -29.65
CA LEU A 22 21.59 5.33 -28.62
C LEU A 22 21.11 4.44 -27.48
N GLN A 23 21.95 4.19 -26.47
CA GLN A 23 21.59 3.51 -25.25
C GLN A 23 20.81 4.49 -24.36
N LEU A 24 19.48 4.42 -24.41
CA LEU A 24 18.62 5.13 -23.47
C LEU A 24 18.79 4.47 -22.08
N PRO A 25 19.21 5.23 -21.06
CA PRO A 25 19.27 4.68 -19.71
C PRO A 25 17.83 4.36 -19.25
N PHE A 26 17.53 3.08 -19.05
CA PHE A 26 16.32 2.65 -18.35
C PHE A 26 16.41 3.15 -16.90
N HIS A 27 15.84 4.30 -16.62
CA HIS A 27 15.63 4.74 -15.27
C HIS A 27 14.51 3.87 -14.67
N HIS A 28 14.89 2.86 -13.88
CA HIS A 28 13.95 2.15 -13.02
C HIS A 28 13.53 3.16 -11.95
N ALA A 29 12.40 3.81 -12.17
CA ALA A 29 11.75 4.59 -11.12
C ALA A 29 11.38 3.61 -10.02
N LEU A 30 12.09 3.64 -8.89
CA LEU A 30 11.69 2.96 -7.67
C LEU A 30 10.35 3.58 -7.26
N ALA A 31 9.26 2.83 -7.42
CA ALA A 31 7.96 3.29 -6.98
C ALA A 31 8.02 3.52 -5.47
N SER A 32 7.67 4.73 -5.03
CA SER A 32 7.56 5.00 -3.60
C SER A 32 6.41 4.18 -3.02
N PRO A 33 6.56 3.63 -1.80
CA PRO A 33 5.48 2.89 -1.16
C PRO A 33 4.19 3.70 -1.10
N ALA A 34 3.07 3.07 -1.44
CA ALA A 34 1.75 3.68 -1.28
C ALA A 34 1.42 3.81 0.21
N ARG A 35 0.90 4.99 0.61
CA ARG A 35 0.54 5.26 2.00
C ARG A 35 -0.98 5.25 2.15
N PHE A 36 -1.45 4.51 3.14
CA PHE A 36 -2.86 4.40 3.51
C PHE A 36 -3.06 4.90 4.93
N HIS A 37 -4.21 5.50 5.20
CA HIS A 37 -4.53 6.09 6.50
C HIS A 37 -5.89 5.63 7.00
N CYS A 38 -5.94 5.27 8.27
CA CYS A 38 -7.20 5.09 9.00
C CYS A 38 -7.64 6.45 9.57
N PRO A 39 -8.94 6.79 9.57
CA PRO A 39 -9.44 7.89 10.37
C PRO A 39 -9.04 7.72 11.84
N GLN A 40 -8.60 8.79 12.51
CA GLN A 40 -8.10 8.68 13.89
C GLN A 40 -9.21 8.40 14.90
N SER A 41 -10.45 8.82 14.59
CA SER A 41 -11.62 8.53 15.41
C SER A 41 -12.89 8.46 14.57
N LEU A 42 -13.90 7.82 15.09
CA LEU A 42 -15.27 7.86 14.59
C LEU A 42 -16.11 8.75 15.53
N PRO A 43 -16.58 9.92 15.06
CA PRO A 43 -17.45 10.77 15.85
C PRO A 43 -18.73 10.02 16.29
N ALA A 44 -19.21 10.26 17.50
CA ALA A 44 -20.42 9.61 18.02
C ALA A 44 -21.63 9.78 17.06
N GLY A 45 -21.77 10.94 16.43
CA GLY A 45 -22.84 11.23 15.49
C GLY A 45 -22.75 10.48 14.14
N SER A 46 -21.59 9.87 13.81
CA SER A 46 -21.44 9.01 12.63
C SER A 46 -21.80 7.54 12.90
N LEU A 47 -22.06 7.19 14.17
CA LEU A 47 -22.37 5.83 14.59
C LEU A 47 -23.89 5.68 14.79
N SER A 48 -24.44 4.62 14.23
CA SER A 48 -25.85 4.29 14.39
C SER A 48 -25.99 2.89 14.98
N VAL A 49 -26.73 2.78 16.06
CA VAL A 49 -27.05 1.50 16.69
C VAL A 49 -28.56 1.29 16.57
N GLN A 50 -28.96 0.21 15.93
CA GLN A 50 -30.36 -0.17 15.86
C GLN A 50 -30.75 -0.84 17.19
N SER A 51 -31.80 -0.30 17.87
CA SER A 51 -32.31 -0.93 19.06
C SER A 51 -33.17 -2.15 18.69
N PRO A 52 -32.85 -3.35 19.20
CA PRO A 52 -33.67 -4.54 18.97
C PRO A 52 -34.94 -4.56 19.82
N GLN A 53 -35.08 -3.65 20.78
CA GLN A 53 -36.18 -3.62 21.73
C GLN A 53 -37.18 -2.51 21.42
N PRO A 54 -38.48 -2.82 21.26
CA PRO A 54 -39.51 -1.79 21.09
C PRO A 54 -39.54 -0.82 22.27
N GLY A 55 -39.63 0.48 21.98
CA GLY A 55 -39.66 1.54 22.98
C GLY A 55 -38.33 2.00 23.54
N TRP A 56 -37.21 1.34 23.15
CA TRP A 56 -35.88 1.76 23.52
C TRP A 56 -35.30 2.73 22.46
N LYS A 57 -34.52 3.70 22.92
CA LYS A 57 -33.77 4.62 22.04
C LYS A 57 -32.28 4.35 22.20
N SER A 58 -31.60 4.12 21.08
CA SER A 58 -30.16 4.00 21.09
C SER A 58 -29.47 5.37 21.11
N PHE A 59 -28.35 5.44 21.79
CA PHE A 59 -27.54 6.65 21.88
C PHE A 59 -26.06 6.26 21.99
N VAL A 60 -25.20 6.90 21.17
CA VAL A 60 -23.75 6.78 21.25
C VAL A 60 -23.20 8.03 21.91
N GLY A 61 -22.67 7.90 23.10
CA GLY A 61 -22.31 9.02 23.98
C GLY A 61 -20.91 9.59 23.79
N SER A 62 -20.04 8.86 23.08
CA SER A 62 -18.63 9.27 22.89
C SER A 62 -18.08 8.80 21.54
N PRO A 63 -17.06 9.47 20.99
CA PRO A 63 -16.35 8.96 19.80
C PRO A 63 -15.64 7.64 20.13
N LEU A 64 -15.42 6.83 19.09
CA LEU A 64 -14.54 5.67 19.16
C LEU A 64 -13.19 6.04 18.55
N TYR A 65 -12.12 5.80 19.28
CA TYR A 65 -10.75 6.06 18.84
C TYR A 65 -10.16 4.85 18.13
N LEU A 66 -9.27 5.11 17.17
CA LEU A 66 -8.55 4.07 16.45
C LEU A 66 -7.69 3.24 17.40
N SER A 67 -7.89 1.93 17.42
CA SER A 67 -7.16 0.99 18.29
C SER A 67 -6.29 0.00 17.52
N GLY A 68 -6.63 -0.27 16.24
CA GLY A 68 -5.91 -1.22 15.39
C GLY A 68 -5.96 -0.84 13.91
N ALA A 69 -4.92 -1.25 13.17
CA ALA A 69 -4.90 -1.20 11.72
C ALA A 69 -4.09 -2.39 11.19
N ALA A 70 -4.64 -3.13 10.24
CA ALA A 70 -3.96 -4.26 9.62
C ALA A 70 -4.54 -4.58 8.24
N PRO A 71 -3.74 -5.12 7.31
CA PRO A 71 -4.27 -5.78 6.13
C PRO A 71 -5.14 -6.98 6.49
N ALA A 72 -6.16 -7.25 5.67
CA ALA A 72 -7.12 -8.32 5.85
C ALA A 72 -7.37 -9.07 4.53
N ASP A 73 -7.78 -10.33 4.64
CA ASP A 73 -8.24 -11.17 3.53
C ASP A 73 -9.75 -11.03 3.37
N GLY A 74 -10.16 -10.27 2.37
CA GLY A 74 -11.56 -9.98 2.10
C GLY A 74 -12.14 -8.83 2.93
N PRO A 75 -13.42 -8.48 2.68
CA PRO A 75 -14.10 -7.40 3.38
C PRO A 75 -14.33 -7.73 4.86
N PRO A 76 -14.67 -6.72 5.71
CA PRO A 76 -14.71 -6.90 7.18
C PRO A 76 -15.64 -7.99 7.65
N GLU A 77 -16.73 -8.28 6.93
CA GLU A 77 -17.70 -9.32 7.27
C GLU A 77 -17.10 -10.74 7.21
N ARG A 78 -15.99 -10.91 6.47
CA ARG A 78 -15.24 -12.18 6.39
C ARG A 78 -14.44 -12.47 7.64
N LEU A 79 -14.16 -11.45 8.44
CA LEU A 79 -13.28 -11.55 9.61
C LEU A 79 -11.91 -12.15 9.30
N GLY A 80 -11.44 -11.99 8.02
CA GLY A 80 -10.18 -12.51 7.56
C GLY A 80 -9.01 -11.76 8.20
N ILE A 81 -8.33 -12.40 9.15
CA ILE A 81 -7.19 -11.81 9.87
C ILE A 81 -5.90 -12.29 9.24
N LEU A 82 -5.06 -11.36 8.78
CA LEU A 82 -3.68 -11.67 8.37
C LEU A 82 -2.75 -11.58 9.58
N ARG A 83 -1.83 -12.53 9.64
CA ARG A 83 -0.79 -12.52 10.68
C ARG A 83 0.41 -11.72 10.19
N GLY A 84 0.71 -10.62 10.88
CA GLY A 84 1.92 -9.85 10.66
C GLY A 84 3.13 -10.45 11.37
N GLU A 85 4.30 -10.23 10.82
CA GLU A 85 5.57 -10.50 11.48
C GLU A 85 5.94 -9.30 12.35
N ASP A 86 6.26 -9.56 13.62
CA ASP A 86 6.66 -8.52 14.55
C ASP A 86 8.04 -7.96 14.19
N GLY A 87 8.12 -6.63 14.04
CA GLY A 87 9.34 -5.89 13.82
C GLY A 87 9.84 -5.20 15.08
N LYS A 88 10.42 -4.01 14.91
CA LYS A 88 10.93 -3.22 16.05
C LYS A 88 9.80 -2.82 16.99
N ARG A 89 10.07 -2.91 18.29
CA ARG A 89 9.15 -2.47 19.35
C ARG A 89 9.89 -1.63 20.37
N THR A 90 9.29 -0.51 20.75
CA THR A 90 9.69 0.34 21.86
C THR A 90 8.52 0.46 22.85
N LYS A 91 8.66 1.28 23.89
CA LYS A 91 7.57 1.54 24.84
C LYS A 91 6.31 2.11 24.14
N ASN A 92 6.49 2.99 23.15
CA ASN A 92 5.43 3.76 22.53
C ASN A 92 5.19 3.48 21.04
N THR A 93 6.08 2.69 20.40
CA THR A 93 5.99 2.40 18.96
C THR A 93 6.24 0.91 18.70
N TRP A 94 5.61 0.40 17.65
CA TRP A 94 5.84 -0.96 17.16
C TRP A 94 5.66 -1.01 15.64
N THR A 95 6.24 -2.01 15.02
CA THR A 95 6.15 -2.24 13.59
C THR A 95 5.71 -3.67 13.34
N GLN A 96 4.81 -3.86 12.38
CA GLN A 96 4.41 -5.17 11.89
C GLN A 96 4.51 -5.19 10.37
N LYS A 97 4.98 -6.30 9.83
CA LYS A 97 5.17 -6.53 8.41
C LYS A 97 4.22 -7.60 7.93
N TYR A 98 3.51 -7.35 6.83
CA TYR A 98 2.49 -8.24 6.27
C TYR A 98 2.85 -8.60 4.84
N THR A 99 3.03 -9.89 4.58
CA THR A 99 3.19 -10.41 3.22
C THR A 99 1.82 -10.57 2.56
N LEU A 100 1.63 -9.95 1.39
CA LEU A 100 0.38 -9.93 0.64
C LEU A 100 0.47 -10.67 -0.69
N SER A 101 1.40 -11.59 -0.84
CA SER A 101 1.65 -12.34 -2.09
C SER A 101 0.73 -13.55 -2.30
N GLY A 102 -0.23 -13.82 -1.39
CA GLY A 102 -1.18 -14.93 -1.47
C GLY A 102 -2.33 -14.72 -2.46
N ARG A 103 -3.24 -15.71 -2.52
CA ARG A 103 -4.52 -15.59 -3.24
C ARG A 103 -5.54 -14.94 -2.31
N TYR A 104 -6.17 -13.88 -2.81
CA TYR A 104 -7.21 -13.12 -2.11
C TYR A 104 -8.47 -13.09 -3.00
N PRO A 105 -9.34 -14.10 -2.93
CA PRO A 105 -10.51 -14.20 -3.83
C PRO A 105 -11.45 -13.01 -3.74
N GLU A 106 -11.59 -12.41 -2.57
CA GLU A 106 -12.42 -11.23 -2.33
C GLU A 106 -11.59 -9.93 -2.20
N GLY A 107 -10.33 -9.99 -2.63
CA GLY A 107 -9.39 -8.87 -2.64
C GLY A 107 -8.66 -8.67 -1.32
N LYS A 108 -7.67 -7.81 -1.37
CA LYS A 108 -6.89 -7.35 -0.22
C LYS A 108 -7.56 -6.12 0.36
N TRP A 109 -7.63 -6.03 1.67
CA TRP A 109 -8.29 -4.94 2.37
C TRP A 109 -7.40 -4.37 3.46
N LEU A 110 -7.56 -3.10 3.77
CA LEU A 110 -7.05 -2.49 4.99
C LEU A 110 -8.22 -2.36 5.96
N ARG A 111 -8.10 -2.94 7.14
CA ARG A 111 -9.06 -2.83 8.23
C ARG A 111 -8.52 -1.90 9.30
N CYS A 112 -9.36 -0.98 9.74
CA CYS A 112 -9.13 -0.02 10.81
C CYS A 112 -10.13 -0.32 11.93
N ASP A 113 -9.65 -0.67 13.10
CA ASP A 113 -10.47 -1.09 14.24
C ASP A 113 -10.59 0.06 15.26
N TYR A 114 -11.78 0.27 15.77
CA TYR A 114 -12.12 1.37 16.69
C TYR A 114 -12.75 0.84 17.95
N GLY A 115 -12.50 1.55 19.08
CA GLY A 115 -12.94 1.13 20.40
C GLY A 115 -11.89 0.28 21.11
N ALA A 116 -12.09 0.02 22.39
CA ALA A 116 -11.09 -0.63 23.24
C ALA A 116 -10.78 -2.07 22.82
N MET A 117 -11.75 -2.76 22.23
CA MET A 117 -11.64 -4.15 21.76
C MET A 117 -11.83 -4.27 20.24
N GLY A 118 -11.86 -3.16 19.49
CA GLY A 118 -12.13 -3.17 18.06
C GLY A 118 -13.59 -3.46 17.74
N GLU A 119 -14.52 -2.87 18.50
CA GLU A 119 -15.98 -3.13 18.41
C GLU A 119 -16.56 -2.66 17.07
N VAL A 120 -15.94 -1.68 16.43
CA VAL A 120 -16.33 -1.17 15.12
C VAL A 120 -15.12 -1.23 14.19
N SER A 121 -15.31 -1.72 12.98
CA SER A 121 -14.27 -1.71 11.95
C SER A 121 -14.74 -0.92 10.74
N LEU A 122 -13.83 -0.11 10.19
CA LEU A 122 -13.92 0.39 8.83
C LEU A 122 -12.91 -0.39 7.98
N ALA A 123 -13.26 -0.65 6.73
CA ALA A 123 -12.31 -1.26 5.81
C ALA A 123 -12.36 -0.60 4.44
N MET A 124 -11.21 -0.58 3.78
CA MET A 124 -11.08 -0.13 2.40
C MET A 124 -10.33 -1.18 1.58
N ARG A 125 -10.73 -1.35 0.32
CA ARG A 125 -10.03 -2.26 -0.58
C ARG A 125 -8.67 -1.68 -0.94
N LEU A 126 -7.64 -2.51 -0.86
CA LEU A 126 -6.30 -2.24 -1.31
C LEU A 126 -6.12 -2.66 -2.78
N PRO A 127 -5.19 -2.07 -3.53
CA PRO A 127 -4.78 -2.56 -4.85
C PRO A 127 -4.31 -4.03 -4.80
N ASP A 128 -4.70 -4.80 -5.82
CA ASP A 128 -4.42 -6.24 -5.85
C ASP A 128 -2.95 -6.57 -6.14
N ASP A 129 -2.20 -5.63 -6.71
CA ASP A 129 -0.79 -5.76 -7.08
C ASP A 129 0.17 -5.57 -5.90
N LEU A 130 -0.29 -5.05 -4.76
CA LEU A 130 0.52 -4.90 -3.55
C LEU A 130 1.04 -6.26 -3.07
N LYS A 131 2.32 -6.33 -2.70
CA LYS A 131 3.00 -7.56 -2.27
C LYS A 131 3.26 -7.58 -0.77
N GLU A 132 3.37 -6.43 -0.17
CA GLU A 132 3.74 -6.28 1.22
C GLU A 132 3.15 -4.99 1.80
N CYS A 133 2.85 -5.00 3.11
CA CYS A 133 2.55 -3.79 3.88
C CYS A 133 3.35 -3.76 5.17
N THR A 134 3.89 -2.60 5.50
CA THR A 134 4.46 -2.30 6.81
C THR A 134 3.50 -1.39 7.57
N VAL A 135 3.08 -1.82 8.73
CA VAL A 135 2.23 -1.07 9.65
C VAL A 135 3.08 -0.60 10.82
N ILE A 136 3.14 0.71 11.01
CA ILE A 136 3.88 1.36 12.10
C ILE A 136 2.85 1.94 13.06
N GLY A 137 2.75 1.35 14.25
CA GLY A 137 1.84 1.78 15.30
C GLY A 137 2.55 2.66 16.33
N ARG A 138 1.82 3.65 16.85
CA ARG A 138 2.24 4.54 17.94
C ARG A 138 1.10 4.67 18.95
N LYS A 139 1.43 4.90 20.22
CA LYS A 139 0.44 5.28 21.23
C LYS A 139 -0.14 6.65 20.90
N GLY A 140 -1.47 6.75 20.89
CA GLY A 140 -2.20 8.00 20.76
C GLY A 140 -2.32 8.76 22.08
N VAL A 141 -3.07 9.85 22.05
CA VAL A 141 -3.26 10.78 23.18
C VAL A 141 -4.31 10.26 24.15
N HIS A 142 -5.37 9.63 23.64
CA HIS A 142 -6.47 9.13 24.46
C HIS A 142 -6.22 7.68 24.92
N ALA A 143 -6.86 7.29 26.02
CA ALA A 143 -6.79 5.91 26.49
C ALA A 143 -7.34 4.93 25.44
N GLY A 144 -6.54 3.92 25.08
CA GLY A 144 -6.89 2.93 24.06
C GLY A 144 -6.66 3.41 22.61
N GLU A 145 -6.34 4.67 22.40
CA GLU A 145 -6.00 5.23 21.09
C GLU A 145 -4.62 4.81 20.65
N ASN A 146 -4.52 4.48 19.36
CA ASN A 146 -3.25 4.31 18.66
C ASN A 146 -3.30 5.05 17.34
N GLU A 147 -2.13 5.44 16.83
CA GLU A 147 -1.95 6.01 15.51
C GLU A 147 -1.24 5.01 14.62
N PHE A 148 -1.59 4.98 13.34
CA PHE A 148 -0.98 4.04 12.40
C PHE A 148 -0.57 4.73 11.10
N ASP A 149 0.67 4.44 10.66
CA ASP A 149 1.12 4.64 9.28
C ASP A 149 1.13 3.27 8.59
N VAL A 150 0.47 3.16 7.46
CA VAL A 150 0.41 1.94 6.65
C VAL A 150 1.08 2.22 5.31
N LEU A 151 2.21 1.56 5.07
CA LEU A 151 3.02 1.70 3.86
C LEU A 151 3.00 0.38 3.11
N CYS A 152 2.55 0.38 1.85
CA CYS A 152 2.44 -0.84 1.04
C CYS A 152 3.13 -0.70 -0.31
N GLU A 153 3.69 -1.82 -0.84
CA GLU A 153 4.37 -1.91 -2.12
C GLU A 153 4.10 -3.23 -2.84
#